data_5956ebe6f1f5b95d6acb268c91852fe9
#
_entry.id   5956ebe6f1f5b95d6acb268c91852fe9
#
_cell.length_a   1.000
_cell.length_b   1.000
_cell.length_c   1.000
_cell.angle_alpha   90.00
_cell.angle_beta   90.00
_cell.angle_gamma   90.00
#
_symmetry.space_group_name_H-M   'P 1'
#
loop_
_entity.id
_entity.type
_entity.pdbx_description
1 polymer ?
#
loop_
_entity_poly.entity_id
_entity_poly.type
_entity_poly.pdbx_seq_one_letter_code
_entity_poly.pdbx_strand_id
1 'polypeptide(L)'
;MRAYASALVKTAGVPLVMMRESSDCIYAYNRQGAWRLPTDAAEVLGTDHPYLEEAASDLVQLVKHPDAGEFVICGWDPHQVPLSFPMENGAHGGPGFEETRGFLLLPDRIRRWHMAHLAHTTHRVRGEDLREIAMHFLGRAGVREERVPHHAPRNQDFTVRVMTYNIHSCRGLDGKIRPERIARVINHFDPDIVAVQEVDAHRLRSGGHDQAQLIADHLRMNHVFQAMFEEEAERYGIAIFSKYPFKVIKSARLSAPNRRFFREARGAIWVQLEFEGRRPFHLINTHFGLGRDEKRRQADEILGKDWLGNIPSDEPFILCGDFNSGPRSQPYRKLASRLRDVQSAARNHKPRATFVSMKPFMRIDHIFVSPHFAVDRIELPDTPTAVIASDHLPLCAELTLHANG
;
A
#
# COMPACT_ATOMS: atom_id res chain seq x y z
N MET A 1 20.07 -2.14 -29.15
CA MET A 1 18.86 -1.43 -28.76
C MET A 1 18.39 -0.44 -29.82
N ARG A 2 19.19 0.56 -30.26
CA ARG A 2 18.79 1.57 -31.28
C ARG A 2 18.26 0.96 -32.58
N ALA A 3 18.96 -0.06 -33.11
CA ALA A 3 18.56 -0.75 -34.35
C ALA A 3 17.20 -1.45 -34.20
N TYR A 4 16.90 -1.98 -32.99
CA TYR A 4 15.65 -2.62 -32.68
C TYR A 4 14.49 -1.60 -32.55
N ALA A 5 14.72 -0.47 -31.87
CA ALA A 5 13.74 0.63 -31.80
C ALA A 5 13.39 1.15 -33.22
N SER A 6 14.42 1.35 -34.08
CA SER A 6 14.19 1.75 -35.47
C SER A 6 13.43 0.70 -36.28
N ALA A 7 13.65 -0.59 -36.02
CA ALA A 7 12.93 -1.68 -36.70
C ALA A 7 11.47 -1.73 -36.27
N LEU A 8 11.17 -1.52 -35.00
CA LEU A 8 9.78 -1.45 -34.49
C LEU A 8 8.98 -0.35 -35.23
N VAL A 9 9.58 0.81 -35.43
CA VAL A 9 8.95 1.90 -36.16
C VAL A 9 8.82 1.59 -37.65
N LYS A 10 9.90 1.20 -38.32
CA LYS A 10 9.98 1.06 -39.79
C LYS A 10 9.27 -0.19 -40.30
N THR A 11 9.36 -1.31 -39.55
CA THR A 11 8.92 -2.62 -40.01
C THR A 11 7.59 -3.01 -39.34
N ALA A 12 7.45 -2.76 -38.04
CA ALA A 12 6.23 -3.09 -37.31
C ALA A 12 5.19 -1.96 -37.31
N GLY A 13 5.54 -0.78 -37.83
CA GLY A 13 4.63 0.36 -37.98
C GLY A 13 4.26 1.03 -36.64
N VAL A 14 5.05 0.84 -35.59
CA VAL A 14 4.82 1.51 -34.30
C VAL A 14 5.08 3.00 -34.48
N PRO A 15 4.11 3.89 -34.15
CA PRO A 15 4.25 5.32 -34.41
C PRO A 15 5.40 5.97 -33.65
N LEU A 16 5.56 5.63 -32.37
CA LEU A 16 6.56 6.21 -31.48
C LEU A 16 7.15 5.14 -30.54
N VAL A 17 8.46 5.03 -30.52
CA VAL A 17 9.22 4.17 -29.61
C VAL A 17 10.23 5.03 -28.88
N MET A 18 10.22 5.01 -27.56
CA MET A 18 11.18 5.74 -26.73
C MET A 18 12.05 4.78 -25.95
N MET A 19 13.30 5.14 -25.73
CA MET A 19 14.23 4.35 -24.93
C MET A 19 15.25 5.25 -24.20
N ARG A 20 15.68 4.80 -23.05
CA ARG A 20 16.77 5.41 -22.30
C ARG A 20 18.13 4.88 -22.82
N GLU A 21 18.99 5.78 -23.21
CA GLU A 21 20.34 5.44 -23.59
C GLU A 21 21.33 5.60 -22.43
N SER A 22 21.15 6.63 -21.61
CA SER A 22 21.89 6.88 -20.38
C SER A 22 20.99 7.56 -19.35
N SER A 23 21.51 7.84 -18.15
CA SER A 23 20.75 8.54 -17.09
C SER A 23 20.09 9.84 -17.57
N ASP A 24 20.73 10.52 -18.53
CA ASP A 24 20.32 11.87 -18.98
C ASP A 24 19.96 11.95 -20.46
N CYS A 25 20.00 10.81 -21.17
CA CYS A 25 19.77 10.78 -22.60
C CYS A 25 18.62 9.83 -22.97
N ILE A 26 17.54 10.39 -23.51
CA ILE A 26 16.39 9.66 -24.01
C ILE A 26 16.25 9.91 -25.50
N TYR A 27 16.09 8.83 -26.26
CA TYR A 27 15.79 8.89 -27.68
C TYR A 27 14.38 8.45 -27.96
N ALA A 28 13.69 9.21 -28.80
CA ALA A 28 12.41 8.91 -29.40
C ALA A 28 12.61 8.58 -30.89
N TYR A 29 12.01 7.50 -31.34
CA TYR A 29 12.05 7.03 -32.73
C TYR A 29 10.66 7.12 -33.31
N ASN A 30 10.50 7.84 -34.40
CA ASN A 30 9.28 7.91 -35.21
C ASN A 30 9.62 7.65 -36.70
N ARG A 31 8.64 7.76 -37.59
CA ARG A 31 8.85 7.52 -39.03
C ARG A 31 9.84 8.49 -39.65
N GLN A 32 9.99 9.69 -39.13
CA GLN A 32 10.86 10.74 -39.63
C GLN A 32 12.31 10.55 -39.18
N GLY A 33 12.53 9.94 -38.02
CA GLY A 33 13.91 9.77 -37.56
C GLY A 33 14.04 9.33 -36.08
N ALA A 34 15.19 9.69 -35.54
CA ALA A 34 15.54 9.48 -34.15
C ALA A 34 15.86 10.84 -33.50
N TRP A 35 15.20 11.16 -32.44
CA TRP A 35 15.15 12.47 -31.82
C TRP A 35 15.51 12.40 -30.35
N ARG A 36 16.19 13.41 -29.84
CA ARG A 36 16.58 13.47 -28.44
C ARG A 36 15.57 14.25 -27.64
N LEU A 37 14.99 13.64 -26.59
CA LEU A 37 14.08 14.33 -25.67
C LEU A 37 14.85 14.88 -24.44
N PRO A 38 14.44 16.08 -23.96
CA PRO A 38 13.36 16.94 -24.44
C PRO A 38 13.75 17.89 -25.57
N THR A 39 15.02 17.91 -26.04
CA THR A 39 15.58 18.92 -26.96
C THR A 39 14.81 19.00 -28.28
N ASP A 40 14.50 17.86 -28.88
CA ASP A 40 13.87 17.76 -30.20
C ASP A 40 12.36 17.46 -30.07
N ALA A 41 11.71 17.98 -29.02
CA ALA A 41 10.31 17.67 -28.71
C ALA A 41 9.35 18.00 -29.86
N ALA A 42 9.61 19.05 -30.60
CA ALA A 42 8.76 19.47 -31.74
C ALA A 42 8.71 18.43 -32.86
N GLU A 43 9.79 17.68 -33.09
CA GLU A 43 9.86 16.61 -34.07
C GLU A 43 9.11 15.34 -33.66
N VAL A 44 8.83 15.21 -32.35
CA VAL A 44 8.13 14.07 -31.77
C VAL A 44 6.65 14.37 -31.54
N LEU A 45 6.33 15.57 -31.05
CA LEU A 45 5.01 15.96 -30.62
C LEU A 45 4.28 16.89 -31.61
N GLY A 46 5.00 17.46 -32.56
CA GLY A 46 4.49 18.49 -33.48
C GLY A 46 4.76 19.91 -32.95
N THR A 47 5.11 20.83 -33.85
CA THR A 47 5.40 22.24 -33.53
C THR A 47 4.22 22.98 -32.89
N ASP A 48 3.01 22.58 -33.23
CA ASP A 48 1.77 23.22 -32.78
C ASP A 48 1.19 22.61 -31.49
N HIS A 49 1.94 21.72 -30.84
CA HIS A 49 1.48 21.10 -29.61
C HIS A 49 1.37 22.14 -28.48
N PRO A 50 0.18 22.31 -27.86
CA PRO A 50 -0.08 23.43 -26.94
C PRO A 50 0.67 23.36 -25.61
N TYR A 51 1.26 22.21 -25.30
CA TYR A 51 2.01 21.91 -24.06
C TYR A 51 3.32 21.20 -24.39
N LEU A 52 4.05 21.70 -25.39
CA LEU A 52 5.20 21.01 -25.95
C LEU A 52 6.27 20.68 -24.92
N GLU A 53 6.65 21.67 -24.12
CA GLU A 53 7.70 21.52 -23.10
C GLU A 53 7.28 20.59 -21.97
N GLU A 54 6.05 20.76 -21.47
CA GLU A 54 5.51 19.95 -20.40
C GLU A 54 5.33 18.48 -20.83
N ALA A 55 4.73 18.26 -22.00
CA ALA A 55 4.53 16.92 -22.53
C ALA A 55 5.86 16.19 -22.80
N ALA A 56 6.86 16.91 -23.32
CA ALA A 56 8.20 16.38 -23.51
C ALA A 56 8.85 15.99 -22.16
N SER A 57 8.68 16.83 -21.14
CA SER A 57 9.16 16.53 -19.78
C SER A 57 8.48 15.30 -19.21
N ASP A 58 7.16 15.16 -19.38
CA ASP A 58 6.40 14.00 -18.90
C ASP A 58 6.84 12.71 -19.60
N LEU A 59 7.07 12.74 -20.91
CA LEU A 59 7.64 11.60 -21.65
C LEU A 59 9.02 11.20 -21.15
N VAL A 60 9.87 12.19 -20.85
CA VAL A 60 11.19 11.93 -20.26
C VAL A 60 11.07 11.27 -18.89
N GLN A 61 10.16 11.74 -18.02
CA GLN A 61 9.92 11.14 -16.71
C GLN A 61 9.35 9.73 -16.82
N LEU A 62 8.43 9.49 -17.76
CA LEU A 62 7.86 8.18 -18.03
C LEU A 62 8.96 7.17 -18.41
N VAL A 63 9.86 7.52 -19.33
CA VAL A 63 10.97 6.65 -19.76
C VAL A 63 12.01 6.46 -18.66
N LYS A 64 12.20 7.45 -17.78
CA LYS A 64 13.11 7.38 -16.62
C LYS A 64 12.53 6.62 -15.44
N HIS A 65 11.24 6.35 -15.44
CA HIS A 65 10.59 5.66 -14.31
C HIS A 65 11.28 4.31 -14.03
N PRO A 66 11.52 3.93 -12.78
CA PRO A 66 12.21 2.68 -12.42
C PRO A 66 11.57 1.42 -13.00
N ASP A 67 10.25 1.46 -13.21
CA ASP A 67 9.47 0.34 -13.77
C ASP A 67 9.23 0.46 -15.27
N ALA A 68 9.75 1.49 -15.93
CA ALA A 68 9.69 1.55 -17.37
C ALA A 68 10.55 0.43 -17.96
N GLY A 69 10.00 -0.29 -18.94
CA GLY A 69 10.77 -1.27 -19.71
C GLY A 69 11.89 -0.61 -20.50
N GLU A 70 12.68 -1.45 -21.19
CA GLU A 70 13.74 -1.01 -22.12
C GLU A 70 13.20 -0.10 -23.22
N PHE A 71 11.92 -0.30 -23.60
CA PHE A 71 11.20 0.51 -24.57
C PHE A 71 9.86 0.96 -23.99
N VAL A 72 9.53 2.22 -24.19
CA VAL A 72 8.20 2.76 -24.03
C VAL A 72 7.59 2.98 -25.41
N ILE A 73 6.49 2.32 -25.69
CA ILE A 73 5.80 2.34 -26.98
C ILE A 73 4.56 3.22 -26.85
N CYS A 74 4.37 4.13 -27.77
CA CYS A 74 3.21 5.01 -27.83
C CYS A 74 2.57 4.98 -29.20
N GLY A 75 1.22 4.98 -29.24
CA GLY A 75 0.42 5.04 -30.46
C GLY A 75 0.32 6.44 -31.07
N TRP A 76 1.05 7.43 -30.53
CA TRP A 76 1.00 8.83 -30.94
C TRP A 76 1.82 9.11 -32.22
N ASP A 77 1.19 9.81 -33.14
CA ASP A 77 1.84 10.42 -34.32
C ASP A 77 1.17 11.78 -34.57
N PRO A 78 1.90 12.92 -34.61
CA PRO A 78 1.30 14.25 -34.78
C PRO A 78 0.58 14.44 -36.12
N HIS A 79 0.79 13.54 -37.10
CA HIS A 79 0.23 13.62 -38.45
C HIS A 79 -0.83 12.55 -38.74
N GLN A 80 -1.18 11.68 -37.78
CA GLN A 80 -2.11 10.58 -37.97
C GLN A 80 -3.03 10.42 -36.76
N VAL A 81 -4.13 9.68 -36.96
CA VAL A 81 -4.99 9.27 -35.84
C VAL A 81 -4.18 8.36 -34.89
N PRO A 82 -4.17 8.64 -33.58
CA PRO A 82 -3.47 7.81 -32.62
C PRO A 82 -3.93 6.35 -32.69
N LEU A 83 -2.97 5.43 -32.59
CA LEU A 83 -3.24 4.00 -32.56
C LEU A 83 -3.51 3.53 -31.14
N SER A 84 -4.57 2.73 -30.96
CA SER A 84 -4.86 2.01 -29.71
C SER A 84 -5.10 0.53 -29.98
N PHE A 85 -5.36 -0.24 -28.93
CA PHE A 85 -5.66 -1.66 -29.08
C PHE A 85 -7.02 -1.86 -29.80
N PRO A 86 -7.15 -2.85 -30.72
CA PRO A 86 -8.36 -3.01 -31.55
C PRO A 86 -9.68 -3.24 -30.77
N MET A 87 -9.57 -3.63 -29.50
CA MET A 87 -10.73 -3.91 -28.63
C MET A 87 -11.05 -2.77 -27.66
N GLU A 88 -10.31 -1.68 -27.72
CA GLU A 88 -10.52 -0.50 -26.84
C GLU A 88 -11.34 0.58 -27.56
N ASN A 89 -12.39 1.05 -26.87
CA ASN A 89 -13.19 2.18 -27.33
C ASN A 89 -12.64 3.55 -26.89
N GLY A 90 -11.40 3.57 -26.40
CA GLY A 90 -10.67 4.77 -25.99
C GLY A 90 -9.33 4.42 -25.39
N ALA A 91 -8.30 5.18 -25.70
CA ALA A 91 -6.99 5.12 -25.07
C ALA A 91 -6.79 6.35 -24.20
N HIS A 92 -6.14 6.18 -23.04
CA HIS A 92 -5.86 7.26 -22.10
C HIS A 92 -4.37 7.37 -21.84
N GLY A 93 -3.89 8.62 -21.64
CA GLY A 93 -2.51 8.89 -21.24
C GLY A 93 -1.54 9.07 -22.39
N GLY A 94 -2.00 9.27 -23.63
CA GLY A 94 -1.17 9.69 -24.74
C GLY A 94 -0.78 11.18 -24.64
N PRO A 95 0.30 11.60 -25.33
CA PRO A 95 0.74 13.00 -25.33
C PRO A 95 -0.08 13.88 -26.27
N GLY A 96 -1.18 13.38 -26.82
CA GLY A 96 -1.99 14.07 -27.84
C GLY A 96 -2.74 15.28 -27.32
N PHE A 97 -2.96 16.23 -28.21
CA PHE A 97 -3.67 17.46 -27.91
C PHE A 97 -5.06 17.24 -27.31
N GLU A 98 -5.83 16.27 -27.83
CA GLU A 98 -7.16 15.95 -27.32
C GLU A 98 -7.13 15.36 -25.92
N GLU A 99 -6.07 14.61 -25.57
CA GLU A 99 -5.92 13.97 -24.29
C GLU A 99 -5.39 14.92 -23.19
N THR A 100 -4.90 16.10 -23.59
CA THR A 100 -4.42 17.13 -22.65
C THR A 100 -5.52 18.12 -22.23
N ARG A 101 -6.75 17.99 -22.76
CA ARG A 101 -7.90 18.84 -22.44
C ARG A 101 -8.90 18.13 -21.54
N GLY A 102 -8.71 18.26 -20.25
CA GLY A 102 -9.69 17.86 -19.24
C GLY A 102 -10.45 19.06 -18.68
N PHE A 103 -11.48 18.78 -17.89
CA PHE A 103 -12.12 19.78 -17.05
C PHE A 103 -12.07 19.34 -15.59
N LEU A 104 -12.01 20.30 -14.69
CA LEU A 104 -11.94 20.05 -13.26
C LEU A 104 -13.07 20.80 -12.55
N LEU A 105 -13.92 20.04 -11.84
CA LEU A 105 -14.95 20.61 -10.96
C LEU A 105 -14.47 20.55 -9.52
N LEU A 106 -14.26 21.69 -8.91
CA LEU A 106 -13.84 21.82 -7.52
C LEU A 106 -14.89 22.58 -6.70
N PRO A 107 -15.17 22.16 -5.46
CA PRO A 107 -15.87 23.00 -4.50
C PRO A 107 -15.17 24.37 -4.35
N ASP A 108 -15.93 25.43 -4.16
CA ASP A 108 -15.39 26.79 -4.14
C ASP A 108 -14.27 27.02 -3.09
N ARG A 109 -14.37 26.36 -1.94
CA ARG A 109 -13.30 26.38 -0.91
C ARG A 109 -11.97 25.80 -1.41
N ILE A 110 -12.04 24.74 -2.23
CA ILE A 110 -10.86 24.07 -2.81
C ILE A 110 -10.28 24.93 -3.92
N ARG A 111 -11.13 25.49 -4.77
CA ARG A 111 -10.74 26.42 -5.83
C ARG A 111 -9.98 27.62 -5.26
N ARG A 112 -10.48 28.25 -4.19
CA ARG A 112 -9.82 29.40 -3.54
C ARG A 112 -8.46 29.03 -2.96
N TRP A 113 -8.34 27.88 -2.35
CA TRP A 113 -7.06 27.38 -1.84
C TRP A 113 -6.06 27.15 -2.99
N HIS A 114 -6.47 26.48 -4.06
CA HIS A 114 -5.65 26.23 -5.24
C HIS A 114 -5.14 27.56 -5.85
N MET A 115 -6.02 28.50 -6.07
CA MET A 115 -5.64 29.82 -6.61
C MET A 115 -4.64 30.57 -5.73
N ALA A 116 -4.68 30.38 -4.42
CA ALA A 116 -3.77 31.03 -3.49
C ALA A 116 -2.39 30.35 -3.39
N HIS A 117 -2.30 29.04 -3.59
CA HIS A 117 -1.11 28.27 -3.27
C HIS A 117 -0.38 27.67 -4.48
N LEU A 118 -1.11 27.36 -5.55
CA LEU A 118 -0.55 26.72 -6.75
C LEU A 118 -0.54 27.62 -7.99
N ALA A 119 -1.07 28.81 -7.90
CA ALA A 119 -1.23 29.75 -9.02
C ALA A 119 0.08 30.35 -9.56
N HIS A 120 1.23 29.80 -9.25
CA HIS A 120 2.52 30.32 -9.70
C HIS A 120 2.81 30.07 -11.20
N THR A 121 2.05 29.21 -11.85
CA THR A 121 2.34 28.76 -13.20
C THR A 121 1.08 28.59 -14.02
N THR A 122 0.51 29.66 -14.53
CA THR A 122 -0.56 29.60 -15.53
C THR A 122 -1.92 29.08 -15.02
N HIS A 123 -3.01 29.44 -15.69
CA HIS A 123 -4.40 29.03 -15.40
C HIS A 123 -4.68 27.52 -15.70
N ARG A 124 -3.68 26.66 -15.52
CA ARG A 124 -3.74 25.24 -15.88
C ARG A 124 -3.51 24.39 -14.65
N VAL A 125 -4.20 23.26 -14.57
CA VAL A 125 -4.07 22.29 -13.47
C VAL A 125 -3.51 21.00 -14.05
N ARG A 126 -2.38 20.54 -13.51
CA ARG A 126 -1.75 19.29 -13.91
C ARG A 126 -2.16 18.14 -12.98
N GLY A 127 -1.88 16.91 -13.38
CA GLY A 127 -2.16 15.74 -12.54
C GLY A 127 -1.48 15.80 -11.17
N GLU A 128 -0.25 16.34 -11.10
CA GLU A 128 0.46 16.58 -9.85
C GLU A 128 -0.23 17.63 -8.96
N ASP A 129 -0.76 18.71 -9.55
CA ASP A 129 -1.53 19.72 -8.81
C ASP A 129 -2.81 19.09 -8.24
N LEU A 130 -3.48 18.22 -9.00
CA LEU A 130 -4.65 17.48 -8.53
C LEU A 130 -4.32 16.59 -7.35
N ARG A 131 -3.16 15.93 -7.39
CA ARG A 131 -2.65 15.13 -6.29
C ARG A 131 -2.41 16.01 -5.05
N GLU A 132 -1.74 17.16 -5.19
CA GLU A 132 -1.51 18.10 -4.08
C GLU A 132 -2.81 18.63 -3.49
N ILE A 133 -3.76 19.02 -4.33
CA ILE A 133 -5.10 19.45 -3.91
C ILE A 133 -5.76 18.33 -3.10
N ALA A 134 -5.81 17.12 -3.65
CA ALA A 134 -6.43 15.98 -3.00
C ALA A 134 -5.76 15.66 -1.66
N MET A 135 -4.43 15.63 -1.62
CA MET A 135 -3.66 15.34 -0.41
C MET A 135 -3.90 16.39 0.67
N HIS A 136 -3.94 17.69 0.31
CA HIS A 136 -4.25 18.75 1.26
C HIS A 136 -5.64 18.59 1.88
N PHE A 137 -6.68 18.38 1.05
CA PHE A 137 -8.05 18.27 1.54
C PHE A 137 -8.39 16.95 2.21
N LEU A 138 -7.59 15.92 1.98
CA LEU A 138 -7.63 14.66 2.73
C LEU A 138 -6.86 14.75 4.05
N GLY A 139 -6.26 15.91 4.37
CA GLY A 139 -5.41 16.08 5.54
C GLY A 139 -4.07 15.34 5.44
N ARG A 140 -3.64 15.05 4.22
CA ARG A 140 -2.39 14.35 3.88
C ARG A 140 -1.33 15.28 3.28
N ALA A 141 -1.58 16.58 3.26
CA ALA A 141 -0.64 17.59 2.77
C ALA A 141 0.55 17.69 3.71
N GLY A 142 1.70 17.28 3.27
CA GLY A 142 2.97 17.28 4.01
C GLY A 142 3.89 16.14 3.59
N VAL A 143 3.41 15.20 2.77
CA VAL A 143 4.23 14.11 2.24
C VAL A 143 4.57 14.42 0.77
N ARG A 144 5.38 15.46 0.52
CA ARG A 144 6.32 15.42 -0.57
C ARG A 144 7.47 14.55 -0.08
N GLU A 145 7.42 13.27 -0.34
CA GLU A 145 8.62 12.45 -0.28
C GLU A 145 9.52 12.80 -1.47
N GLU A 146 10.35 13.83 -1.30
CA GLU A 146 11.72 13.66 -1.75
C GLU A 146 12.22 12.45 -0.97
N ARG A 147 12.60 11.39 -1.65
CA ARG A 147 13.43 10.32 -1.08
C ARG A 147 14.82 10.92 -0.84
N VAL A 148 14.92 11.77 0.17
CA VAL A 148 16.17 12.15 0.78
C VAL A 148 16.51 11.02 1.75
N PRO A 149 17.73 10.48 1.73
CA PRO A 149 18.19 9.62 2.82
C PRO A 149 18.03 10.43 4.11
N HIS A 150 17.08 10.04 4.94
CA HIS A 150 16.81 10.74 6.18
C HIS A 150 17.94 10.46 7.18
N HIS A 151 18.96 11.31 7.18
CA HIS A 151 19.70 11.58 8.40
C HIS A 151 18.86 12.55 9.26
N ALA A 152 17.71 12.08 9.75
CA ALA A 152 16.97 12.85 10.73
C ALA A 152 17.72 12.81 12.08
N PRO A 153 17.80 13.93 12.82
CA PRO A 153 18.44 13.95 14.12
C PRO A 153 17.77 12.93 15.06
N ARG A 154 18.57 12.20 15.84
CA ARG A 154 18.18 11.09 16.72
C ARG A 154 17.11 11.42 17.78
N ASN A 155 16.58 12.63 17.81
CA ASN A 155 15.76 13.17 18.90
C ASN A 155 14.45 13.82 18.40
N GLN A 156 13.87 13.34 17.31
CA GLN A 156 12.55 13.81 16.84
C GLN A 156 11.52 12.70 16.86
N ASP A 157 10.29 13.04 17.19
CA ASP A 157 9.12 12.18 17.11
C ASP A 157 9.01 11.57 15.71
N PHE A 158 8.56 10.32 15.63
CA PHE A 158 8.45 9.57 14.38
C PHE A 158 7.03 9.08 14.18
N THR A 159 6.43 9.48 13.07
CA THR A 159 5.08 9.03 12.70
C THR A 159 5.16 7.80 11.80
N VAL A 160 4.37 6.78 12.13
CA VAL A 160 4.24 5.54 11.37
C VAL A 160 2.77 5.17 11.18
N ARG A 161 2.41 4.70 10.00
CA ARG A 161 1.07 4.22 9.68
C ARG A 161 1.06 2.69 9.68
N VAL A 162 0.25 2.12 10.55
CA VAL A 162 0.13 0.67 10.74
C VAL A 162 -1.27 0.21 10.38
N MET A 163 -1.36 -0.82 9.56
CA MET A 163 -2.63 -1.44 9.16
C MET A 163 -2.69 -2.88 9.62
N THR A 164 -3.83 -3.32 10.14
CA THR A 164 -4.17 -4.75 10.26
C THR A 164 -5.33 -5.09 9.34
N TYR A 165 -5.23 -6.23 8.64
CA TYR A 165 -6.23 -6.63 7.65
C TYR A 165 -6.32 -8.15 7.52
N ASN A 166 -7.44 -8.74 7.93
CA ASN A 166 -7.77 -10.10 7.54
C ASN A 166 -8.23 -10.09 6.08
N ILE A 167 -7.48 -10.77 5.20
CA ILE A 167 -7.68 -10.72 3.74
C ILE A 167 -8.51 -11.88 3.18
N HIS A 168 -9.02 -12.76 4.04
CA HIS A 168 -9.89 -13.88 3.66
C HIS A 168 -9.33 -14.68 2.46
N SER A 169 -8.06 -15.06 2.50
CA SER A 169 -7.36 -15.73 1.38
C SER A 169 -7.51 -15.01 0.04
N CYS A 170 -7.53 -13.67 0.06
CA CYS A 170 -7.80 -12.80 -1.10
C CYS A 170 -9.14 -13.05 -1.80
N ARG A 171 -10.05 -13.78 -1.16
CA ARG A 171 -11.39 -14.08 -1.66
C ARG A 171 -12.35 -12.96 -1.30
N GLY A 172 -12.79 -12.23 -2.31
CA GLY A 172 -13.79 -11.19 -2.13
C GLY A 172 -15.22 -11.73 -1.94
N LEU A 173 -16.12 -10.84 -1.55
CA LEU A 173 -17.56 -11.15 -1.42
C LEU A 173 -18.20 -11.54 -2.76
N ASP A 174 -17.56 -11.23 -3.88
CA ASP A 174 -17.91 -11.68 -5.23
C ASP A 174 -17.41 -13.10 -5.54
N GLY A 175 -16.82 -13.80 -4.57
CA GLY A 175 -16.24 -15.12 -4.68
C GLY A 175 -14.92 -15.18 -5.46
N LYS A 176 -14.42 -14.08 -6.01
CA LYS A 176 -13.21 -14.04 -6.82
C LYS A 176 -11.98 -13.87 -5.93
N ILE A 177 -10.95 -14.67 -6.20
CA ILE A 177 -9.66 -14.58 -5.54
C ILE A 177 -8.78 -13.61 -6.32
N ARG A 178 -8.38 -12.49 -5.69
CA ARG A 178 -7.62 -11.41 -6.34
C ARG A 178 -6.63 -10.75 -5.37
N PRO A 179 -5.39 -11.24 -5.26
CA PRO A 179 -4.35 -10.63 -4.44
C PRO A 179 -4.10 -9.16 -4.83
N GLU A 180 -4.19 -8.83 -6.12
CA GLU A 180 -3.99 -7.46 -6.63
C GLU A 180 -5.09 -6.49 -6.11
N ARG A 181 -6.29 -7.00 -5.83
CA ARG A 181 -7.36 -6.20 -5.23
C ARG A 181 -7.04 -5.84 -3.78
N ILE A 182 -6.51 -6.79 -3.02
CA ILE A 182 -6.03 -6.56 -1.65
C ILE A 182 -4.89 -5.55 -1.66
N ALA A 183 -3.89 -5.73 -2.54
CA ALA A 183 -2.78 -4.79 -2.68
C ALA A 183 -3.26 -3.37 -3.03
N ARG A 184 -4.26 -3.22 -3.92
CA ARG A 184 -4.85 -1.90 -4.24
C ARG A 184 -5.56 -1.28 -3.04
N VAL A 185 -6.28 -2.06 -2.23
CA VAL A 185 -6.89 -1.55 -0.98
C VAL A 185 -5.80 -1.05 -0.03
N ILE A 186 -4.76 -1.83 0.18
CA ILE A 186 -3.64 -1.44 1.06
C ILE A 186 -2.96 -0.18 0.52
N ASN A 187 -2.62 -0.15 -0.77
CA ASN A 187 -1.90 0.96 -1.39
C ASN A 187 -2.69 2.29 -1.35
N HIS A 188 -4.03 2.21 -1.43
CA HIS A 188 -4.89 3.39 -1.35
C HIS A 188 -4.76 4.14 -0.01
N PHE A 189 -4.45 3.43 1.06
CA PHE A 189 -4.25 4.01 2.41
C PHE A 189 -2.79 4.21 2.77
N ASP A 190 -1.88 3.79 1.90
CA ASP A 190 -0.43 3.99 2.00
C ASP A 190 0.14 3.73 3.41
N PRO A 191 -0.13 2.58 4.05
CA PRO A 191 0.47 2.25 5.34
C PRO A 191 1.96 1.98 5.18
N ASP A 192 2.71 2.20 6.25
CA ASP A 192 4.13 1.87 6.30
C ASP A 192 4.36 0.41 6.67
N ILE A 193 3.43 -0.15 7.46
CA ILE A 193 3.48 -1.54 7.94
C ILE A 193 2.07 -2.12 7.84
N VAL A 194 1.98 -3.33 7.31
CA VAL A 194 0.70 -4.07 7.19
C VAL A 194 0.83 -5.45 7.81
N ALA A 195 0.00 -5.72 8.79
CA ALA A 195 -0.18 -7.03 9.40
C ALA A 195 -1.40 -7.70 8.77
N VAL A 196 -1.22 -8.80 8.06
CA VAL A 196 -2.32 -9.51 7.40
C VAL A 196 -2.54 -10.90 7.98
N GLN A 197 -3.81 -11.31 7.96
CA GLN A 197 -4.24 -12.62 8.40
C GLN A 197 -4.96 -13.33 7.26
N GLU A 198 -5.06 -14.65 7.35
CA GLU A 198 -5.68 -15.53 6.35
C GLU A 198 -5.01 -15.47 4.97
N VAL A 199 -3.71 -15.68 4.94
CA VAL A 199 -2.91 -15.70 3.71
C VAL A 199 -2.71 -17.15 3.26
N ASP A 200 -3.06 -17.45 2.01
CA ASP A 200 -2.76 -18.72 1.37
C ASP A 200 -1.44 -18.63 0.58
N ALA A 201 -0.63 -19.70 0.66
CA ALA A 201 0.50 -19.88 -0.24
C ALA A 201 0.42 -21.29 -0.85
N HIS A 202 0.42 -21.35 -2.17
CA HIS A 202 0.35 -22.56 -2.99
C HIS A 202 -0.90 -23.42 -2.78
N ARG A 203 -1.98 -22.89 -2.17
CA ARG A 203 -3.21 -23.63 -1.96
C ARG A 203 -4.05 -23.70 -3.23
N LEU A 204 -4.47 -24.92 -3.59
CA LEU A 204 -5.30 -25.15 -4.77
C LEU A 204 -6.62 -24.39 -4.70
N ARG A 205 -7.21 -24.28 -3.52
CA ARG A 205 -8.46 -23.52 -3.28
C ARG A 205 -8.37 -22.04 -3.66
N SER A 206 -7.16 -21.49 -3.72
CA SER A 206 -6.89 -20.09 -4.04
C SER A 206 -6.02 -19.90 -5.28
N GLY A 207 -5.98 -20.91 -6.16
CA GLY A 207 -5.30 -20.83 -7.46
C GLY A 207 -3.81 -21.19 -7.43
N GLY A 208 -3.30 -21.75 -6.33
CA GLY A 208 -1.92 -22.26 -6.23
C GLY A 208 -0.84 -21.18 -6.13
N HIS A 209 -1.22 -19.92 -6.02
CA HIS A 209 -0.27 -18.79 -5.92
C HIS A 209 0.24 -18.56 -4.49
N ASP A 210 1.41 -17.97 -4.38
CA ASP A 210 1.89 -17.37 -3.14
C ASP A 210 1.30 -15.96 -3.00
N GLN A 211 0.23 -15.83 -2.20
CA GLN A 211 -0.46 -14.56 -2.03
C GLN A 211 0.41 -13.52 -1.31
N ALA A 212 1.26 -13.95 -0.36
CA ALA A 212 2.14 -13.04 0.34
C ALA A 212 3.15 -12.42 -0.62
N GLN A 213 3.81 -13.24 -1.46
CA GLN A 213 4.75 -12.75 -2.46
C GLN A 213 4.08 -11.80 -3.46
N LEU A 214 2.91 -12.20 -4.02
CA LEU A 214 2.20 -11.36 -4.98
C LEU A 214 1.79 -9.99 -4.40
N ILE A 215 1.32 -9.96 -3.16
CA ILE A 215 0.97 -8.71 -2.49
C ILE A 215 2.24 -7.86 -2.23
N ALA A 216 3.33 -8.48 -1.76
CA ALA A 216 4.60 -7.81 -1.50
C ALA A 216 5.16 -7.15 -2.77
N ASP A 217 5.13 -7.85 -3.90
CA ASP A 217 5.59 -7.34 -5.19
C ASP A 217 4.78 -6.12 -5.64
N HIS A 218 3.44 -6.17 -5.50
CA HIS A 218 2.57 -5.04 -5.82
C HIS A 218 2.79 -3.83 -4.92
N LEU A 219 3.06 -4.08 -3.63
CA LEU A 219 3.30 -3.02 -2.64
C LEU A 219 4.74 -2.52 -2.63
N ARG A 220 5.67 -3.29 -3.21
CA ARG A 220 7.13 -3.08 -3.12
C ARG A 220 7.62 -2.99 -1.68
N MET A 221 7.12 -3.88 -0.84
CA MET A 221 7.44 -3.96 0.57
C MET A 221 8.25 -5.20 0.89
N ASN A 222 9.14 -5.10 1.87
CA ASN A 222 9.71 -6.27 2.52
C ASN A 222 8.58 -7.07 3.17
N HIS A 223 8.70 -8.40 3.18
CA HIS A 223 7.67 -9.22 3.83
C HIS A 223 8.23 -10.44 4.54
N VAL A 224 7.45 -10.94 5.47
CA VAL A 224 7.60 -12.26 6.09
C VAL A 224 6.23 -12.94 6.12
N PHE A 225 6.20 -14.18 5.70
CA PHE A 225 5.03 -15.07 5.81
C PHE A 225 5.35 -16.21 6.78
N GLN A 226 4.42 -16.52 7.66
CA GLN A 226 4.50 -17.67 8.57
C GLN A 226 3.30 -18.58 8.36
N ALA A 227 3.60 -19.80 7.94
CA ALA A 227 2.59 -20.84 7.85
C ALA A 227 2.13 -21.28 9.24
N MET A 228 0.82 -21.24 9.47
CA MET A 228 0.16 -21.81 10.64
C MET A 228 -0.37 -23.20 10.35
N PHE A 229 -0.73 -23.46 9.09
CA PHE A 229 -1.06 -24.76 8.54
C PHE A 229 -0.13 -25.06 7.37
N GLU A 230 0.34 -26.30 7.29
CA GLU A 230 1.20 -26.78 6.21
C GLU A 230 0.86 -28.25 5.93
N GLU A 231 0.56 -28.55 4.69
CA GLU A 231 0.26 -29.89 4.17
C GLU A 231 0.84 -29.97 2.75
N GLU A 232 1.83 -30.83 2.55
CA GLU A 232 2.61 -30.90 1.32
C GLU A 232 3.19 -29.53 0.90
N ALA A 233 2.76 -28.99 -0.24
CA ALA A 233 3.14 -27.66 -0.70
C ALA A 233 2.17 -26.55 -0.24
N GLU A 234 0.99 -26.92 0.26
CA GLU A 234 -0.06 -25.99 0.65
C GLU A 234 0.21 -25.39 2.02
N ARG A 235 0.12 -24.06 2.12
CA ARG A 235 0.33 -23.33 3.36
C ARG A 235 -0.77 -22.29 3.57
N TYR A 236 -1.12 -22.07 4.82
CA TYR A 236 -2.04 -21.02 5.24
C TYR A 236 -1.51 -20.37 6.51
N GLY A 237 -1.56 -19.05 6.58
CA GLY A 237 -0.97 -18.36 7.71
C GLY A 237 -1.25 -16.87 7.78
N ILE A 238 -0.25 -16.18 8.30
CA ILE A 238 -0.25 -14.73 8.48
C ILE A 238 1.03 -14.14 7.92
N ALA A 239 1.00 -12.83 7.57
CA ALA A 239 2.18 -12.14 7.05
C ALA A 239 2.29 -10.72 7.59
N ILE A 240 3.49 -10.15 7.50
CA ILE A 240 3.78 -8.74 7.74
C ILE A 240 4.45 -8.20 6.49
N PHE A 241 3.99 -7.03 6.02
CA PHE A 241 4.62 -6.24 4.98
C PHE A 241 5.13 -4.93 5.58
N SER A 242 6.29 -4.46 5.16
CA SER A 242 6.88 -3.22 5.68
C SER A 242 7.70 -2.48 4.63
N LYS A 243 7.56 -1.16 4.56
CA LYS A 243 8.45 -0.28 3.81
C LYS A 243 9.85 -0.25 4.42
N TYR A 244 9.96 -0.54 5.71
CA TYR A 244 11.21 -0.53 6.47
C TYR A 244 11.80 -1.92 6.62
N PRO A 245 13.12 -2.05 6.76
CA PRO A 245 13.75 -3.30 7.12
C PRO A 245 13.31 -3.76 8.51
N PHE A 246 13.27 -5.05 8.71
CA PHE A 246 12.92 -5.64 10.00
C PHE A 246 13.66 -6.95 10.23
N LYS A 247 13.79 -7.32 11.50
CA LYS A 247 14.30 -8.61 11.95
C LYS A 247 13.15 -9.43 12.53
N VAL A 248 13.02 -10.69 12.11
CA VAL A 248 12.08 -11.62 12.72
C VAL A 248 12.67 -12.08 14.05
N ILE A 249 11.99 -11.77 15.14
CA ILE A 249 12.39 -12.17 16.50
C ILE A 249 11.82 -13.54 16.82
N LYS A 250 10.53 -13.74 16.53
CA LYS A 250 9.85 -15.01 16.78
C LYS A 250 8.67 -15.18 15.82
N SER A 251 8.42 -16.42 15.42
CA SER A 251 7.15 -16.80 14.81
C SER A 251 6.78 -18.19 15.31
N ALA A 252 5.52 -18.36 15.74
CA ALA A 252 5.08 -19.63 16.29
C ALA A 252 3.56 -19.78 16.22
N ARG A 253 3.12 -21.03 16.25
CA ARG A 253 1.72 -21.37 16.49
C ARG A 253 1.37 -21.07 17.95
N LEU A 254 0.18 -20.55 18.18
CA LEU A 254 -0.37 -20.35 19.51
C LEU A 254 -1.12 -21.60 19.99
N SER A 255 -1.29 -21.69 21.29
CA SER A 255 -1.97 -22.81 21.95
C SER A 255 -3.34 -23.07 21.35
N ALA A 256 -3.56 -24.31 20.93
CA ALA A 256 -4.84 -24.81 20.46
C ALA A 256 -5.38 -25.90 21.41
N PRO A 257 -6.71 -26.06 21.54
CA PRO A 257 -7.26 -27.15 22.33
C PRO A 257 -6.97 -28.50 21.67
N ASN A 258 -6.73 -29.53 22.49
CA ASN A 258 -6.38 -30.91 22.10
C ASN A 258 -7.57 -31.64 21.43
N ARG A 259 -8.25 -31.06 20.45
CA ARG A 259 -9.37 -31.67 19.72
C ARG A 259 -8.95 -32.01 18.29
N ARG A 260 -9.02 -33.29 17.98
CA ARG A 260 -8.60 -33.96 16.74
C ARG A 260 -9.37 -33.61 15.45
N PHE A 261 -10.27 -32.64 15.44
CA PHE A 261 -11.10 -32.32 14.28
C PHE A 261 -11.01 -30.85 13.89
N PHE A 262 -10.50 -30.60 12.68
CA PHE A 262 -10.66 -29.42 11.81
C PHE A 262 -10.67 -28.04 12.52
N ARG A 263 -9.54 -27.63 13.07
CA ARG A 263 -9.35 -26.20 13.38
C ARG A 263 -8.09 -25.69 12.71
N GLU A 264 -8.25 -24.61 11.96
CA GLU A 264 -7.13 -23.88 11.43
C GLU A 264 -6.19 -23.46 12.57
N ALA A 265 -4.93 -23.84 12.46
CA ALA A 265 -3.95 -23.47 13.45
C ALA A 265 -3.77 -21.94 13.45
N ARG A 266 -3.64 -21.36 14.63
CA ARG A 266 -3.49 -19.92 14.85
C ARG A 266 -2.09 -19.64 15.37
N GLY A 267 -1.62 -18.40 15.20
CA GLY A 267 -0.28 -18.05 15.62
C GLY A 267 0.02 -16.58 15.60
N ALA A 268 1.30 -16.27 15.79
CA ALA A 268 1.80 -14.91 15.79
C ALA A 268 3.18 -14.82 15.15
N ILE A 269 3.47 -13.64 14.57
CA ILE A 269 4.80 -13.23 14.09
C ILE A 269 5.21 -12.00 14.89
N TRP A 270 6.40 -12.02 15.42
CA TRP A 270 7.04 -10.90 16.11
C TRP A 270 8.24 -10.44 15.32
N VAL A 271 8.23 -9.19 14.91
CA VAL A 271 9.34 -8.51 14.23
C VAL A 271 9.80 -7.31 15.03
N GLN A 272 11.08 -6.97 14.91
CA GLN A 272 11.64 -5.70 15.33
C GLN A 272 11.91 -4.86 14.08
N LEU A 273 11.26 -3.70 13.98
CA LEU A 273 11.42 -2.74 12.89
C LEU A 273 12.68 -1.92 13.13
N GLU A 274 13.47 -1.72 12.08
CA GLU A 274 14.74 -1.01 12.12
C GLU A 274 14.62 0.31 11.34
N PHE A 275 15.09 1.40 11.94
CA PHE A 275 15.04 2.73 11.35
C PHE A 275 16.42 3.37 11.49
N GLU A 276 16.93 3.91 10.40
CA GLU A 276 18.24 4.57 10.43
C GLU A 276 18.21 5.77 11.38
N GLY A 277 19.10 5.75 12.37
CA GLY A 277 19.25 6.82 13.35
C GLY A 277 18.11 7.00 14.34
N ARG A 278 17.13 6.07 14.42
CA ARG A 278 15.98 6.14 15.33
C ARG A 278 15.88 4.90 16.20
N ARG A 279 15.06 5.00 17.23
CA ARG A 279 14.76 3.88 18.13
C ARG A 279 13.95 2.82 17.38
N PRO A 280 14.37 1.54 17.41
CA PRO A 280 13.57 0.45 16.87
C PRO A 280 12.31 0.23 17.73
N PHE A 281 11.30 -0.39 17.15
CA PHE A 281 10.13 -0.86 17.88
C PHE A 281 9.70 -2.26 17.45
N HIS A 282 8.94 -2.92 18.29
CA HIS A 282 8.43 -4.26 18.04
C HIS A 282 7.02 -4.23 17.48
N LEU A 283 6.75 -5.13 16.54
CA LEU A 283 5.39 -5.38 16.05
C LEU A 283 5.08 -6.86 16.11
N ILE A 284 3.94 -7.19 16.69
CA ILE A 284 3.40 -8.56 16.74
C ILE A 284 2.10 -8.60 15.95
N ASN A 285 2.07 -9.41 14.88
CA ASN A 285 0.87 -9.77 14.16
C ASN A 285 0.32 -11.09 14.67
N THR A 286 -0.98 -11.18 14.95
CA THR A 286 -1.60 -12.41 15.44
C THR A 286 -2.96 -12.66 14.79
N HIS A 287 -3.37 -13.94 14.78
CA HIS A 287 -4.72 -14.36 14.46
C HIS A 287 -5.18 -15.37 15.52
N PHE A 288 -6.20 -15.01 16.30
CA PHE A 288 -6.74 -15.86 17.36
C PHE A 288 -7.78 -16.85 16.83
N GLY A 289 -7.95 -17.95 17.55
CA GLY A 289 -8.95 -18.95 17.27
C GLY A 289 -10.39 -18.47 17.52
N LEU A 290 -11.38 -19.32 17.19
CA LEU A 290 -12.78 -19.01 17.37
C LEU A 290 -13.32 -19.44 18.74
N GLY A 291 -12.69 -20.43 19.36
CA GLY A 291 -13.12 -21.00 20.63
C GLY A 291 -12.89 -20.05 21.82
N ARG A 292 -13.86 -19.96 22.73
CA ARG A 292 -13.79 -19.05 23.89
C ARG A 292 -12.57 -19.31 24.76
N ASP A 293 -12.33 -20.58 25.13
CA ASP A 293 -11.19 -20.96 25.99
C ASP A 293 -9.85 -20.90 25.23
N GLU A 294 -9.89 -21.14 23.94
CA GLU A 294 -8.74 -21.00 23.05
C GLU A 294 -8.24 -19.55 23.03
N LYS A 295 -9.14 -18.60 22.72
CA LYS A 295 -8.83 -17.16 22.71
C LYS A 295 -8.31 -16.65 24.07
N ARG A 296 -8.85 -17.17 25.16
CA ARG A 296 -8.38 -16.81 26.50
C ARG A 296 -6.92 -17.26 26.71
N ARG A 297 -6.61 -18.51 26.37
CA ARG A 297 -5.24 -19.05 26.48
C ARG A 297 -4.28 -18.30 25.54
N GLN A 298 -4.70 -18.02 24.32
CA GLN A 298 -3.88 -17.28 23.37
C GLN A 298 -3.61 -15.83 23.84
N ALA A 299 -4.57 -15.17 24.45
CA ALA A 299 -4.34 -13.86 25.09
C ALA A 299 -3.35 -13.95 26.25
N ASP A 300 -3.42 -15.02 27.07
CA ASP A 300 -2.48 -15.27 28.15
C ASP A 300 -1.07 -15.53 27.62
N GLU A 301 -0.97 -16.31 26.55
CA GLU A 301 0.29 -16.64 25.90
C GLU A 301 0.95 -15.39 25.29
N ILE A 302 0.20 -14.57 24.56
CA ILE A 302 0.71 -13.31 23.97
C ILE A 302 1.17 -12.31 25.05
N LEU A 303 0.49 -12.24 26.19
CA LEU A 303 0.91 -11.41 27.32
C LEU A 303 2.03 -12.02 28.16
N GLY A 304 2.35 -13.29 27.92
CA GLY A 304 3.34 -14.07 28.66
C GLY A 304 4.78 -13.73 28.31
N LYS A 305 5.70 -14.33 29.09
CA LYS A 305 7.15 -14.11 29.00
C LYS A 305 7.77 -14.51 27.65
N ASP A 306 7.08 -15.31 26.86
CA ASP A 306 7.59 -15.76 25.55
C ASP A 306 7.25 -14.81 24.41
N TRP A 307 6.44 -13.78 24.65
CA TRP A 307 6.00 -12.77 23.73
C TRP A 307 6.14 -11.37 24.34
N LEU A 308 5.05 -10.66 24.57
CA LEU A 308 5.09 -9.28 25.09
C LEU A 308 5.81 -9.13 26.43
N GLY A 309 5.74 -10.14 27.29
CA GLY A 309 6.46 -10.13 28.56
C GLY A 309 7.98 -10.27 28.43
N ASN A 310 8.50 -10.53 27.23
CA ASN A 310 9.93 -10.55 26.92
C ASN A 310 10.44 -9.22 26.34
N ILE A 311 9.55 -8.32 25.97
CA ILE A 311 9.92 -6.99 25.49
C ILE A 311 10.24 -6.13 26.72
N PRO A 312 11.43 -5.51 26.78
CA PRO A 312 11.78 -4.59 27.86
C PRO A 312 10.73 -3.47 28.00
N SER A 313 10.48 -3.05 29.23
CA SER A 313 9.41 -2.08 29.52
C SER A 313 9.64 -0.68 28.89
N ASP A 314 10.87 -0.37 28.57
CA ASP A 314 11.32 0.83 27.89
C ASP A 314 11.30 0.70 26.36
N GLU A 315 11.04 -0.48 25.78
CA GLU A 315 10.97 -0.67 24.35
C GLU A 315 9.55 -0.52 23.81
N PRO A 316 9.37 0.27 22.73
CA PRO A 316 8.07 0.47 22.10
C PRO A 316 7.58 -0.77 21.39
N PHE A 317 6.27 -1.05 21.47
CA PHE A 317 5.69 -2.15 20.73
C PHE A 317 4.25 -1.91 20.27
N ILE A 318 3.87 -2.63 19.21
CA ILE A 318 2.53 -2.68 18.63
C ILE A 318 2.11 -4.14 18.56
N LEU A 319 0.91 -4.45 19.05
CA LEU A 319 0.26 -5.76 18.88
C LEU A 319 -0.99 -5.57 18.04
N CYS A 320 -1.09 -6.23 16.91
CA CYS A 320 -2.24 -6.09 16.01
C CYS A 320 -2.67 -7.43 15.42
N GLY A 321 -3.85 -7.48 14.83
CA GLY A 321 -4.36 -8.68 14.19
C GLY A 321 -5.88 -8.83 14.31
N ASP A 322 -6.34 -10.02 13.89
CA ASP A 322 -7.70 -10.50 14.13
C ASP A 322 -7.72 -11.35 15.42
N PHE A 323 -8.31 -10.80 16.44
CA PHE A 323 -8.43 -11.46 17.75
C PHE A 323 -9.70 -12.30 17.88
N ASN A 324 -10.56 -12.28 16.87
CA ASN A 324 -11.89 -12.93 16.95
C ASN A 324 -12.64 -12.60 18.25
N SER A 325 -12.37 -11.43 18.82
CA SER A 325 -12.76 -11.03 20.18
C SER A 325 -13.14 -9.57 20.23
N GLY A 326 -14.40 -9.28 20.49
CA GLY A 326 -14.87 -7.90 20.63
C GLY A 326 -14.58 -7.31 22.04
N PRO A 327 -14.82 -5.99 22.24
CA PRO A 327 -14.47 -5.27 23.47
C PRO A 327 -15.08 -5.79 24.76
N ARG A 328 -16.20 -6.48 24.68
CA ARG A 328 -16.88 -7.07 25.84
C ARG A 328 -16.33 -8.45 26.24
N SER A 329 -15.47 -9.04 25.40
CA SER A 329 -14.92 -10.38 25.65
C SER A 329 -13.82 -10.36 26.70
N GLN A 330 -13.61 -11.48 27.38
CA GLN A 330 -12.54 -11.62 28.37
C GLN A 330 -11.15 -11.48 27.76
N PRO A 331 -10.83 -12.12 26.60
CA PRO A 331 -9.53 -11.94 25.96
C PRO A 331 -9.19 -10.48 25.66
N TYR A 332 -10.14 -9.74 25.05
CA TYR A 332 -9.93 -8.32 24.78
C TYR A 332 -9.70 -7.52 26.07
N ARG A 333 -10.56 -7.68 27.09
CA ARG A 333 -10.41 -6.93 28.35
C ARG A 333 -9.07 -7.21 29.02
N LYS A 334 -8.56 -8.42 28.90
CA LYS A 334 -7.25 -8.79 29.43
C LYS A 334 -6.11 -8.09 28.70
N LEU A 335 -6.17 -8.01 27.37
CA LEU A 335 -5.23 -7.23 26.57
C LEU A 335 -5.34 -5.74 26.89
N ALA A 336 -6.56 -5.18 26.87
CA ALA A 336 -6.83 -3.76 27.11
C ALA A 336 -6.53 -3.29 28.56
N SER A 337 -6.37 -4.21 29.53
CA SER A 337 -5.93 -3.85 30.87
C SER A 337 -4.41 -3.55 30.95
N ARG A 338 -3.64 -3.94 29.96
CA ARG A 338 -2.18 -3.71 29.88
C ARG A 338 -1.75 -2.86 28.71
N LEU A 339 -2.57 -2.78 27.66
CA LEU A 339 -2.27 -2.15 26.39
C LEU A 339 -3.34 -1.13 26.03
N ARG A 340 -3.01 -0.13 25.25
CA ARG A 340 -3.99 0.85 24.77
C ARG A 340 -4.51 0.45 23.40
N ASP A 341 -5.79 0.18 23.29
CA ASP A 341 -6.46 -0.01 21.98
C ASP A 341 -6.58 1.32 21.26
N VAL A 342 -6.07 1.41 20.05
CA VAL A 342 -5.98 2.67 19.29
C VAL A 342 -7.34 3.29 19.01
N GLN A 343 -8.37 2.48 18.72
CA GLN A 343 -9.72 3.01 18.49
C GLN A 343 -10.36 3.62 19.74
N SER A 344 -9.95 3.14 20.91
CA SER A 344 -10.44 3.66 22.19
C SER A 344 -9.59 4.82 22.72
N ALA A 345 -8.31 4.91 22.30
CA ALA A 345 -7.37 5.92 22.73
C ALA A 345 -7.45 7.21 21.90
N ALA A 346 -7.89 7.14 20.65
CA ALA A 346 -7.99 8.29 19.76
C ALA A 346 -9.09 9.26 20.21
N ARG A 347 -8.71 10.53 20.44
CA ARG A 347 -9.61 11.55 21.05
C ARG A 347 -10.87 11.87 20.23
N ASN A 348 -10.75 11.88 18.89
CA ASN A 348 -11.83 12.28 17.98
C ASN A 348 -12.36 11.12 17.14
N HIS A 349 -12.24 9.88 17.64
CA HIS A 349 -12.65 8.69 16.94
C HIS A 349 -13.75 7.95 17.72
N LYS A 350 -14.83 7.62 17.02
CA LYS A 350 -15.85 6.70 17.55
C LYS A 350 -15.50 5.28 17.09
N PRO A 351 -15.23 4.34 18.00
CA PRO A 351 -14.86 2.98 17.63
C PRO A 351 -15.88 2.33 16.69
N ARG A 352 -15.38 1.75 15.59
CA ARG A 352 -16.19 1.11 14.54
C ARG A 352 -15.86 -0.38 14.42
N ALA A 353 -16.84 -1.14 13.98
CA ALA A 353 -16.68 -2.56 13.67
C ALA A 353 -15.93 -2.75 12.33
N THR A 354 -15.28 -3.92 12.17
CA THR A 354 -14.53 -4.32 10.99
C THR A 354 -15.17 -5.49 10.24
N PHE A 355 -15.96 -6.33 10.92
CA PHE A 355 -16.59 -7.54 10.41
C PHE A 355 -18.13 -7.46 10.55
N VAL A 356 -18.94 -7.83 9.61
CA VAL A 356 -18.78 -8.21 8.20
C VAL A 356 -18.67 -6.95 7.35
N SER A 357 -17.74 -6.90 6.39
CA SER A 357 -17.38 -5.69 5.64
C SER A 357 -18.57 -4.93 5.02
N MET A 358 -19.60 -5.61 4.50
CA MET A 358 -20.81 -4.98 3.93
C MET A 358 -21.65 -4.24 4.97
N LYS A 359 -21.74 -4.76 6.18
CA LYS A 359 -22.51 -4.16 7.29
C LYS A 359 -21.79 -4.47 8.61
N PRO A 360 -20.72 -3.78 8.92
CA PRO A 360 -19.89 -4.12 10.06
C PRO A 360 -20.64 -4.02 11.38
N PHE A 361 -20.62 -5.11 12.17
CA PHE A 361 -21.27 -5.15 13.49
C PHE A 361 -20.38 -5.76 14.58
N MET A 362 -19.27 -6.43 14.21
CA MET A 362 -18.30 -6.98 15.15
C MET A 362 -16.95 -6.25 15.01
N ARG A 363 -16.42 -5.76 16.11
CA ARG A 363 -15.09 -5.18 16.23
C ARG A 363 -14.15 -6.25 16.77
N ILE A 364 -13.52 -7.01 15.88
CA ILE A 364 -12.68 -8.16 16.22
C ILE A 364 -11.23 -8.00 15.77
N ASP A 365 -10.96 -7.06 14.87
CA ASP A 365 -9.62 -6.63 14.48
C ASP A 365 -9.20 -5.45 15.36
N HIS A 366 -8.00 -5.52 15.92
CA HIS A 366 -7.49 -4.52 16.86
C HIS A 366 -6.04 -4.18 16.59
N ILE A 367 -5.67 -2.95 16.92
CA ILE A 367 -4.29 -2.50 17.09
C ILE A 367 -4.16 -2.00 18.52
N PHE A 368 -3.26 -2.62 19.27
CA PHE A 368 -2.88 -2.21 20.61
C PHE A 368 -1.48 -1.64 20.60
N VAL A 369 -1.24 -0.60 21.37
CA VAL A 369 0.06 0.08 21.45
C VAL A 369 0.55 0.21 22.88
N SER A 370 1.87 0.20 23.05
CA SER A 370 2.53 0.55 24.30
C SER A 370 2.39 2.07 24.58
N PRO A 371 2.66 2.53 25.80
CA PRO A 371 2.55 3.96 26.16
C PRO A 371 3.44 4.91 25.33
N HIS A 372 4.47 4.39 24.68
CA HIS A 372 5.45 5.14 23.88
C HIS A 372 4.86 5.78 22.61
N PHE A 373 3.68 5.34 22.16
CA PHE A 373 3.03 5.86 20.96
C PHE A 373 1.89 6.82 21.32
N ALA A 374 1.82 7.97 20.69
CA ALA A 374 0.56 8.71 20.56
C ALA A 374 -0.30 8.11 19.44
N VAL A 375 -1.61 8.22 19.57
CA VAL A 375 -2.56 7.80 18.52
C VAL A 375 -3.13 9.05 17.89
N ASP A 376 -2.70 9.34 16.66
CA ASP A 376 -3.03 10.58 15.98
C ASP A 376 -4.31 10.46 15.17
N ARG A 377 -4.43 9.38 14.40
CA ARG A 377 -5.54 9.17 13.49
C ARG A 377 -5.90 7.69 13.34
N ILE A 378 -7.20 7.42 13.19
CA ILE A 378 -7.73 6.09 12.89
C ILE A 378 -8.55 6.17 11.60
N GLU A 379 -8.30 5.24 10.71
CA GLU A 379 -9.07 5.06 9.49
C GLU A 379 -9.59 3.62 9.39
N LEU A 380 -10.87 3.49 9.07
CA LEU A 380 -11.47 2.23 8.66
C LEU A 380 -11.99 2.43 7.24
N PRO A 381 -11.23 1.97 6.27
CA PRO A 381 -11.62 2.06 4.86
C PRO A 381 -12.92 1.32 4.58
N ASP A 382 -13.94 2.05 4.14
CA ASP A 382 -15.23 1.51 3.71
C ASP A 382 -15.53 1.86 2.24
N THR A 383 -14.48 1.99 1.43
CA THR A 383 -14.63 2.20 0.00
C THR A 383 -15.30 0.97 -0.66
N PRO A 384 -16.00 1.13 -1.78
CA PRO A 384 -16.60 -0.02 -2.48
C PRO A 384 -15.63 -1.16 -2.75
N THR A 385 -14.36 -0.85 -3.06
CA THR A 385 -13.31 -1.84 -3.28
C THR A 385 -12.94 -2.55 -1.97
N ALA A 386 -12.78 -1.84 -0.85
CA ALA A 386 -12.46 -2.43 0.44
C ALA A 386 -13.58 -3.34 0.94
N VAL A 387 -14.83 -2.91 0.78
CA VAL A 387 -16.02 -3.69 1.18
C VAL A 387 -16.11 -5.02 0.43
N ILE A 388 -15.77 -5.04 -0.87
CA ILE A 388 -15.84 -6.27 -1.68
C ILE A 388 -14.59 -7.14 -1.52
N ALA A 389 -13.44 -6.57 -1.15
CA ALA A 389 -12.15 -7.25 -1.20
C ALA A 389 -12.00 -8.38 -0.18
N SER A 390 -12.61 -8.26 0.99
CA SER A 390 -12.61 -9.25 2.08
C SER A 390 -13.93 -9.15 2.85
N ASP A 391 -14.25 -10.13 3.68
CA ASP A 391 -15.33 -10.05 4.67
C ASP A 391 -14.97 -9.21 5.90
N HIS A 392 -13.70 -8.79 6.02
CA HIS A 392 -13.24 -7.79 6.97
C HIS A 392 -12.93 -6.47 6.28
N LEU A 393 -13.10 -5.36 7.01
CA LEU A 393 -12.54 -4.05 6.66
C LEU A 393 -11.16 -3.89 7.30
N PRO A 394 -10.18 -3.29 6.61
CA PRO A 394 -8.90 -2.99 7.23
C PRO A 394 -9.05 -1.92 8.32
N LEU A 395 -8.20 -2.01 9.33
CA LEU A 395 -8.03 -0.99 10.38
C LEU A 395 -6.65 -0.38 10.24
N CYS A 396 -6.59 0.93 10.00
CA CYS A 396 -5.35 1.69 9.89
C CYS A 396 -5.23 2.71 11.03
N ALA A 397 -4.05 2.80 11.63
CA ALA A 397 -3.72 3.77 12.66
C ALA A 397 -2.47 4.57 12.26
N GLU A 398 -2.53 5.88 12.44
CA GLU A 398 -1.38 6.77 12.39
C GLU A 398 -0.91 7.00 13.81
N LEU A 399 0.35 6.70 14.06
CA LEU A 399 0.95 6.63 15.39
C LEU A 399 2.23 7.46 15.42
N THR A 400 2.39 8.30 16.43
CA THR A 400 3.65 9.01 16.69
C THR A 400 4.41 8.32 17.81
N LEU A 401 5.60 7.80 17.50
CA LEU A 401 6.57 7.31 18.46
C LEU A 401 7.35 8.50 19.05
N HIS A 402 7.25 8.71 20.36
CA HIS A 402 7.97 9.77 21.03
C HIS A 402 9.47 9.45 21.15
N ALA A 403 10.29 10.45 20.88
CA ALA A 403 11.76 10.33 20.95
C ALA A 403 12.28 10.07 22.38
N ASN A 404 11.54 10.59 23.39
CA ASN A 404 11.86 10.53 24.81
C ASN A 404 10.69 9.87 25.58
N GLY A 405 10.38 8.63 25.30
CA GLY A 405 9.37 7.84 26.02
C GLY A 405 10.00 6.78 26.90
#